data_54b825a6289e5de59af98a57cb85a371
#
_entry.id   54b825a6289e5de59af98a57cb85a371
#
_cell.length_a   1.000
_cell.length_b   1.000
_cell.length_c   1.000
_cell.angle_alpha   90.00
_cell.angle_beta   90.00
_cell.angle_gamma   90.00
#
_symmetry.space_group_name_H-M   'P 1'
#
loop_
_entity.id
_entity.type
_entity.pdbx_description
1 polymer ?
#
loop_
_entity_poly.entity_id
_entity_poly.type
_entity_poly.pdbx_seq_one_letter_code
_entity_poly.pdbx_strand_id
1 'polypeptide(L)'
;MLERDQEYELAKRWRGQGDGDAAHRLVTSHLRLTAKIAIGYRGYGLPISEIISEGNIGLMQALNRFEPERGFRFADYALWWIRASIQNYILRSWSLVKIGIDQKKLFFKLRSAKRKISALESRGDLHPDQVVLIAKSLNVSDQDVVDMNRRLDGDTSLNAPLSEKGDPDEWQNYLVDQSPSPEAIVVEQDEKDCRRKALARALDVLDDRERRIFEARHLAEEPLTLEALSGEFNVSLERIRRIQTCAFKKVEKATKKRIAEAIVHVQPRSKELSPNKRRSGAREAFDVRRETKQVGGGVALPLRD
;
A
#
# COMPACT_ATOMS: atom_id res chain seq x y z
N MET A 1 36.65 26.85 12.17
CA MET A 1 36.42 27.12 10.74
C MET A 1 37.67 27.79 10.22
N LEU A 2 38.08 27.49 9.00
CA LEU A 2 39.25 28.07 8.35
C LEU A 2 38.94 29.51 7.90
N GLU A 3 40.01 30.31 7.73
CA GLU A 3 39.93 31.63 7.09
C GLU A 3 39.74 31.47 5.58
N ARG A 4 39.20 32.51 4.92
CA ARG A 4 38.84 32.44 3.49
C ARG A 4 40.05 32.09 2.60
N ASP A 5 41.19 32.65 2.87
CA ASP A 5 42.40 32.44 2.07
C ASP A 5 42.93 30.99 2.24
N GLN A 6 42.82 30.45 3.46
CA GLN A 6 43.20 29.05 3.75
C GLN A 6 42.22 28.05 3.08
N GLU A 7 40.90 28.34 3.08
CA GLU A 7 39.95 27.52 2.36
C GLU A 7 40.25 27.51 0.85
N TYR A 8 40.54 28.65 0.29
CA TYR A 8 40.87 28.80 -1.13
C TYR A 8 42.15 28.04 -1.52
N GLU A 9 43.23 28.18 -0.76
CA GLU A 9 44.46 27.47 -1.02
C GLU A 9 44.32 25.95 -0.92
N LEU A 10 43.64 25.45 0.12
CA LEU A 10 43.42 24.02 0.31
C LEU A 10 42.54 23.46 -0.82
N ALA A 11 41.49 24.16 -1.21
CA ALA A 11 40.62 23.75 -2.29
C ALA A 11 41.35 23.74 -3.65
N LYS A 12 42.22 24.72 -3.91
CA LYS A 12 43.05 24.80 -5.12
C LYS A 12 44.07 23.65 -5.18
N ARG A 13 44.75 23.33 -4.05
CA ARG A 13 45.66 22.17 -3.94
C ARG A 13 44.92 20.85 -4.22
N TRP A 14 43.74 20.65 -3.62
CA TRP A 14 42.94 19.46 -3.89
C TRP A 14 42.58 19.36 -5.37
N ARG A 15 42.04 20.43 -5.96
CA ARG A 15 41.57 20.38 -7.35
C ARG A 15 42.67 20.29 -8.39
N GLY A 16 43.82 20.97 -8.16
CA GLY A 16 44.92 20.99 -9.10
C GLY A 16 45.88 19.81 -9.00
N GLN A 17 46.14 19.32 -7.79
CA GLN A 17 47.15 18.30 -7.50
C GLN A 17 46.57 17.00 -6.95
N GLY A 18 45.28 16.94 -6.61
CA GLY A 18 44.69 15.79 -5.95
C GLY A 18 45.21 15.55 -4.53
N ASP A 19 45.66 16.62 -3.85
CA ASP A 19 46.26 16.54 -2.53
C ASP A 19 45.26 16.07 -1.47
N GLY A 20 45.37 14.79 -1.06
CA GLY A 20 44.48 14.15 -0.08
C GLY A 20 44.55 14.81 1.31
N ASP A 21 45.71 15.32 1.72
CA ASP A 21 45.88 16.00 3.00
C ASP A 21 45.14 17.34 3.03
N ALA A 22 45.18 18.09 1.92
CA ALA A 22 44.41 19.31 1.78
C ALA A 22 42.90 19.03 1.84
N ALA A 23 42.42 17.99 1.15
CA ALA A 23 41.03 17.54 1.21
C ALA A 23 40.62 17.14 2.63
N HIS A 24 41.43 16.32 3.29
CA HIS A 24 41.17 15.89 4.67
C HIS A 24 41.08 17.07 5.63
N ARG A 25 42.01 18.02 5.53
CA ARG A 25 42.02 19.21 6.37
C ARG A 25 40.79 20.10 6.12
N LEU A 26 40.35 20.23 4.87
CA LEU A 26 39.16 21.01 4.52
C LEU A 26 37.91 20.36 5.06
N VAL A 27 37.75 19.04 4.90
CA VAL A 27 36.57 18.28 5.40
C VAL A 27 36.52 18.32 6.94
N THR A 28 37.65 17.99 7.62
CA THR A 28 37.66 17.93 9.10
C THR A 28 37.35 19.26 9.74
N SER A 29 37.79 20.39 9.16
CA SER A 29 37.46 21.73 9.65
C SER A 29 35.94 22.07 9.56
N HIS A 30 35.16 21.37 8.71
CA HIS A 30 33.76 21.61 8.49
C HIS A 30 32.81 20.55 9.08
N LEU A 31 33.32 19.48 9.72
CA LEU A 31 32.49 18.44 10.39
C LEU A 31 31.53 19.03 11.43
N ARG A 32 32.01 20.07 12.17
CA ARG A 32 31.15 20.76 13.14
C ARG A 32 29.96 21.47 12.49
N LEU A 33 30.12 21.97 11.26
CA LEU A 33 29.02 22.56 10.47
C LEU A 33 27.99 21.50 10.11
N THR A 34 28.44 20.32 9.64
CA THR A 34 27.59 19.19 9.34
C THR A 34 26.77 18.75 10.55
N ALA A 35 27.42 18.60 11.72
CA ALA A 35 26.73 18.24 12.95
C ALA A 35 25.67 19.28 13.36
N LYS A 36 25.98 20.57 13.23
CA LYS A 36 25.03 21.66 13.52
C LYS A 36 23.80 21.62 12.62
N ILE A 37 23.99 21.32 11.33
CA ILE A 37 22.88 21.17 10.37
C ILE A 37 22.05 19.92 10.69
N ALA A 38 22.72 18.78 10.96
CA ALA A 38 22.08 17.50 11.27
C ALA A 38 21.18 17.58 12.52
N ILE A 39 21.57 18.32 13.54
CA ILE A 39 20.76 18.55 14.75
C ILE A 39 19.40 19.18 14.41
N GLY A 40 19.33 20.03 13.38
CA GLY A 40 18.07 20.62 12.90
C GLY A 40 17.05 19.59 12.36
N TYR A 41 17.53 18.40 12.00
CA TYR A 41 16.72 17.28 11.53
C TYR A 41 16.44 16.23 12.61
N ARG A 42 16.77 16.49 13.86
CA ARG A 42 16.40 15.64 14.99
C ARG A 42 14.87 15.50 15.07
N GLY A 43 14.41 14.28 15.28
CA GLY A 43 12.99 14.01 15.52
C GLY A 43 12.23 13.48 14.30
N TYR A 44 12.94 13.12 13.22
CA TYR A 44 12.36 12.29 12.16
C TYR A 44 12.45 10.78 12.48
N GLY A 45 12.74 10.39 13.74
CA GLY A 45 12.82 9.00 14.17
C GLY A 45 14.13 8.28 13.78
N LEU A 46 15.05 8.95 13.10
CA LEU A 46 16.31 8.36 12.68
C LEU A 46 17.45 8.68 13.66
N PRO A 47 18.43 7.79 13.83
CA PRO A 47 19.60 8.01 14.66
C PRO A 47 20.39 9.23 14.20
N ILE A 48 20.75 10.14 15.13
CA ILE A 48 21.45 11.37 14.79
C ILE A 48 22.86 11.09 14.22
N SER A 49 23.50 10.00 14.63
CA SER A 49 24.80 9.56 14.11
C SER A 49 24.75 9.29 12.61
N GLU A 50 23.69 8.62 12.15
CA GLU A 50 23.51 8.32 10.73
C GLU A 50 23.22 9.57 9.91
N ILE A 51 22.39 10.49 10.46
CA ILE A 51 22.13 11.78 9.82
C ILE A 51 23.42 12.59 9.66
N ILE A 52 24.32 12.56 10.67
CA ILE A 52 25.63 13.24 10.60
C ILE A 52 26.51 12.55 9.55
N SER A 53 26.55 11.21 9.54
CA SER A 53 27.36 10.45 8.57
C SER A 53 26.92 10.74 7.14
N GLU A 54 25.63 10.77 6.88
CA GLU A 54 25.10 11.13 5.57
C GLU A 54 25.37 12.58 5.20
N GLY A 55 25.30 13.48 6.18
CA GLY A 55 25.72 14.87 6.00
C GLY A 55 27.19 15.00 5.63
N ASN A 56 28.09 14.16 6.20
CA ASN A 56 29.51 14.13 5.85
C ASN A 56 29.72 13.60 4.42
N ILE A 57 28.90 12.66 3.94
CA ILE A 57 28.90 12.25 2.53
C ILE A 57 28.56 13.45 1.64
N GLY A 58 27.54 14.23 2.01
CA GLY A 58 27.19 15.47 1.32
C GLY A 58 28.34 16.50 1.31
N LEU A 59 29.07 16.62 2.43
CA LEU A 59 30.23 17.49 2.52
C LEU A 59 31.35 17.05 1.56
N MET A 60 31.62 15.74 1.46
CA MET A 60 32.60 15.19 0.51
C MET A 60 32.17 15.40 -0.96
N GLN A 61 30.89 15.24 -1.26
CA GLN A 61 30.35 15.54 -2.58
C GLN A 61 30.51 17.02 -2.94
N ALA A 62 30.32 17.91 -1.97
CA ALA A 62 30.57 19.33 -2.14
C ALA A 62 32.04 19.61 -2.47
N LEU A 63 32.97 18.98 -1.75
CA LEU A 63 34.42 19.15 -1.99
C LEU A 63 34.81 18.77 -3.42
N ASN A 64 34.30 17.62 -3.91
CA ASN A 64 34.62 17.14 -5.25
C ASN A 64 34.10 18.06 -6.37
N ARG A 65 33.09 18.85 -6.09
CA ARG A 65 32.43 19.74 -7.08
C ARG A 65 32.71 21.23 -6.85
N PHE A 66 33.41 21.55 -5.78
CA PHE A 66 33.69 22.94 -5.44
C PHE A 66 34.68 23.58 -6.40
N GLU A 67 34.34 24.77 -6.87
CA GLU A 67 35.20 25.61 -7.74
C GLU A 67 35.64 26.86 -6.98
N PRO A 68 36.90 26.88 -6.45
CA PRO A 68 37.36 27.99 -5.64
C PRO A 68 37.46 29.32 -6.43
N GLU A 69 37.62 29.25 -7.73
CA GLU A 69 37.76 30.42 -8.62
C GLU A 69 36.48 31.25 -8.72
N ARG A 70 35.32 30.69 -8.36
CA ARG A 70 34.05 31.45 -8.35
C ARG A 70 33.92 32.43 -7.17
N GLY A 71 34.89 32.48 -6.26
CA GLY A 71 34.93 33.44 -5.17
C GLY A 71 33.96 33.22 -4.00
N PHE A 72 33.18 32.10 -4.01
CA PHE A 72 32.33 31.75 -2.89
C PHE A 72 33.08 31.00 -1.80
N ARG A 73 32.59 31.10 -0.55
CA ARG A 73 33.11 30.29 0.56
C ARG A 73 32.71 28.82 0.39
N PHE A 74 33.64 27.92 0.72
CA PHE A 74 33.37 26.49 0.70
C PHE A 74 32.20 26.12 1.65
N ALA A 75 32.16 26.73 2.83
CA ALA A 75 31.10 26.52 3.82
C ALA A 75 29.70 26.79 3.24
N ASP A 76 29.52 27.88 2.49
CA ASP A 76 28.25 28.26 1.92
C ASP A 76 27.80 27.29 0.81
N TYR A 77 28.74 26.86 -0.02
CA TYR A 77 28.52 25.87 -1.04
C TYR A 77 28.19 24.48 -0.43
N ALA A 78 28.97 24.04 0.54
CA ALA A 78 28.79 22.76 1.22
C ALA A 78 27.44 22.67 1.95
N LEU A 79 26.92 23.76 2.46
CA LEU A 79 25.65 23.81 3.17
C LEU A 79 24.47 23.26 2.33
N TRP A 80 24.47 23.53 1.03
CA TRP A 80 23.45 23.01 0.12
C TRP A 80 23.57 21.50 -0.06
N TRP A 81 24.79 20.99 -0.24
CA TRP A 81 25.05 19.56 -0.42
C TRP A 81 24.76 18.75 0.84
N ILE A 82 25.18 19.27 2.00
CA ILE A 82 24.91 18.65 3.30
C ILE A 82 23.40 18.52 3.51
N ARG A 83 22.63 19.59 3.27
CA ARG A 83 21.19 19.57 3.40
C ARG A 83 20.52 18.60 2.43
N ALA A 84 20.94 18.61 1.17
CA ALA A 84 20.39 17.73 0.14
C ALA A 84 20.64 16.25 0.49
N SER A 85 21.85 15.89 0.94
CA SER A 85 22.19 14.53 1.33
C SER A 85 21.36 14.07 2.53
N ILE A 86 21.30 14.88 3.59
CA ILE A 86 20.47 14.58 4.78
C ILE A 86 19.00 14.42 4.42
N GLN A 87 18.42 15.33 3.63
CA GLN A 87 17.02 15.24 3.23
C GLN A 87 16.75 14.02 2.39
N ASN A 88 17.65 13.68 1.47
CA ASN A 88 17.52 12.48 0.65
C ASN A 88 17.59 11.21 1.50
N TYR A 89 18.49 11.15 2.47
CA TYR A 89 18.59 10.05 3.41
C TYR A 89 17.30 9.89 4.23
N ILE A 90 16.77 10.98 4.81
CA ILE A 90 15.52 10.95 5.56
C ILE A 90 14.38 10.39 4.70
N LEU A 91 14.21 10.87 3.47
CA LEU A 91 13.15 10.41 2.58
C LEU A 91 13.26 8.93 2.18
N ARG A 92 14.46 8.37 2.22
CA ARG A 92 14.71 6.96 1.88
C ARG A 92 14.53 6.01 3.06
N SER A 93 14.87 6.48 4.26
CA SER A 93 15.02 5.63 5.46
C SER A 93 13.91 5.84 6.50
N TRP A 94 13.08 6.89 6.32
CA TRP A 94 12.07 7.24 7.30
C TRP A 94 10.86 6.31 7.31
N SER A 95 10.41 5.81 6.15
CA SER A 95 9.26 4.92 6.01
C SER A 95 9.47 3.95 4.86
N LEU A 96 8.85 2.77 4.95
CA LEU A 96 8.82 1.77 3.88
C LEU A 96 8.11 2.30 2.63
N VAL A 97 7.10 3.16 2.82
CA VAL A 97 6.34 3.76 1.72
C VAL A 97 7.00 5.07 1.28
N LYS A 98 7.49 5.12 0.04
CA LYS A 98 8.13 6.30 -0.52
C LYS A 98 7.17 7.49 -0.62
N ILE A 99 7.69 8.67 -0.28
CA ILE A 99 6.97 9.94 -0.44
C ILE A 99 7.12 10.42 -1.89
N GLY A 100 6.01 10.83 -2.50
CA GLY A 100 5.98 11.42 -3.83
C GLY A 100 6.80 12.71 -3.93
N ILE A 101 7.23 13.05 -5.14
CA ILE A 101 8.08 14.23 -5.37
C ILE A 101 7.38 15.52 -4.92
N ASP A 102 6.09 15.64 -5.22
CA ASP A 102 5.28 16.82 -4.91
C ASP A 102 5.06 16.99 -3.40
N GLN A 103 5.03 15.90 -2.66
CA GLN A 103 4.81 15.87 -1.22
C GLN A 103 6.07 16.13 -0.39
N LYS A 104 7.27 16.05 -0.98
CA LYS A 104 8.55 16.27 -0.26
C LYS A 104 8.61 17.63 0.41
N LYS A 105 8.17 18.68 -0.28
CA LYS A 105 8.16 20.05 0.25
C LYS A 105 7.22 20.17 1.45
N LEU A 106 6.05 19.55 1.37
CA LEU A 106 5.07 19.50 2.45
C LEU A 106 5.64 18.76 3.66
N PHE A 107 6.23 17.58 3.47
CA PHE A 107 6.84 16.76 4.51
C PHE A 107 7.82 17.53 5.39
N PHE A 108 8.78 18.26 4.80
CA PHE A 108 9.75 19.04 5.57
C PHE A 108 9.18 20.33 6.17
N LYS A 109 8.21 20.96 5.50
CA LYS A 109 7.64 22.22 5.96
C LYS A 109 6.54 22.05 6.99
N LEU A 110 5.77 20.96 6.94
CA LEU A 110 4.65 20.72 7.85
C LEU A 110 5.08 20.77 9.32
N ARG A 111 6.18 20.11 9.65
CA ARG A 111 6.72 20.12 11.01
C ARG A 111 7.13 21.52 11.48
N SER A 112 7.70 22.32 10.59
CA SER A 112 8.03 23.72 10.91
C SER A 112 6.78 24.58 11.07
N ALA A 113 5.74 24.33 10.26
CA ALA A 113 4.46 25.02 10.36
C ALA A 113 3.74 24.64 11.65
N LYS A 114 3.71 23.36 12.03
CA LYS A 114 3.18 22.91 13.33
C LYS A 114 3.84 23.62 14.52
N ARG A 115 5.16 23.76 14.52
CA ARG A 115 5.88 24.50 15.57
C ARG A 115 5.44 25.96 15.69
N LYS A 116 5.23 26.63 14.56
CA LYS A 116 4.83 28.03 14.53
C LYS A 116 3.42 28.25 15.10
N ILE A 117 2.55 27.26 14.97
CA ILE A 117 1.14 27.31 15.39
C ILE A 117 0.97 26.75 16.82
N SER A 118 2.08 26.38 17.50
CA SER A 118 2.08 25.73 18.81
C SER A 118 1.27 24.42 18.87
N ALA A 119 1.05 23.80 17.72
CA ALA A 119 0.29 22.55 17.58
C ALA A 119 1.11 21.28 17.93
N LEU A 120 2.33 21.43 18.45
CA LEU A 120 3.24 20.31 18.75
C LEU A 120 2.90 19.58 20.04
N GLU A 121 2.14 20.20 20.93
CA GLU A 121 1.79 19.59 22.21
C GLU A 121 0.65 18.57 22.09
N SER A 122 -0.11 18.61 21.01
CA SER A 122 -1.14 17.62 20.71
C SER A 122 -0.52 16.42 19.98
N ARG A 123 -0.21 15.34 20.72
CA ARG A 123 -0.03 14.01 20.13
C ARG A 123 -1.38 13.59 19.56
N GLY A 124 -1.60 13.75 18.27
CA GLY A 124 -2.85 13.36 17.63
C GLY A 124 -3.16 14.16 16.37
N ASP A 125 -4.38 14.01 15.91
CA ASP A 125 -4.88 14.70 14.73
C ASP A 125 -4.93 16.22 14.97
N LEU A 126 -4.57 16.97 13.90
CA LEU A 126 -4.63 18.43 13.91
C LEU A 126 -6.10 18.88 13.99
N HIS A 127 -6.36 19.92 14.77
CA HIS A 127 -7.68 20.55 14.79
C HIS A 127 -8.00 21.14 13.40
N PRO A 128 -9.26 21.11 12.92
CA PRO A 128 -9.64 21.60 11.59
C PRO A 128 -9.15 23.01 11.27
N ASP A 129 -9.23 23.92 12.24
CA ASP A 129 -8.76 25.30 12.08
C ASP A 129 -7.25 25.39 11.84
N GLN A 130 -6.48 24.53 12.49
CA GLN A 130 -5.03 24.44 12.29
C GLN A 130 -4.68 23.87 10.92
N VAL A 131 -5.45 22.89 10.42
CA VAL A 131 -5.28 22.32 9.08
C VAL A 131 -5.47 23.41 8.04
N VAL A 132 -6.54 24.21 8.12
CA VAL A 132 -6.82 25.32 7.19
C VAL A 132 -5.71 26.38 7.23
N LEU A 133 -5.20 26.73 8.41
CA LEU A 133 -4.10 27.69 8.54
C LEU A 133 -2.81 27.18 7.91
N ILE A 134 -2.48 25.90 8.12
CA ILE A 134 -1.29 25.27 7.54
C ILE A 134 -1.45 25.17 6.03
N ALA A 135 -2.60 24.70 5.52
CA ALA A 135 -2.88 24.55 4.11
C ALA A 135 -2.72 25.88 3.35
N LYS A 136 -3.29 26.96 3.90
CA LYS A 136 -3.11 28.31 3.36
C LYS A 136 -1.65 28.76 3.36
N SER A 137 -0.91 28.49 4.46
CA SER A 137 0.49 28.91 4.59
C SER A 137 1.44 28.19 3.62
N LEU A 138 1.12 26.95 3.26
CA LEU A 138 1.93 26.10 2.38
C LEU A 138 1.42 26.02 0.95
N ASN A 139 0.23 26.58 0.70
CA ASN A 139 -0.48 26.53 -0.58
C ASN A 139 -0.71 25.11 -1.08
N VAL A 140 -1.36 24.29 -0.22
CA VAL A 140 -1.71 22.88 -0.46
C VAL A 140 -3.16 22.65 -0.03
N SER A 141 -3.74 21.52 -0.42
CA SER A 141 -5.09 21.16 0.01
C SER A 141 -5.14 20.77 1.50
N ASP A 142 -6.31 20.96 2.13
CA ASP A 142 -6.51 20.55 3.51
C ASP A 142 -6.33 19.05 3.70
N GLN A 143 -6.76 18.25 2.72
CA GLN A 143 -6.61 16.82 2.71
C GLN A 143 -5.14 16.39 2.68
N ASP A 144 -4.30 17.04 1.87
CA ASP A 144 -2.86 16.73 1.82
C ASP A 144 -2.19 16.97 3.18
N VAL A 145 -2.63 18.00 3.92
CA VAL A 145 -2.11 18.29 5.26
C VAL A 145 -2.50 17.19 6.25
N VAL A 146 -3.74 16.72 6.22
CA VAL A 146 -4.23 15.64 7.08
C VAL A 146 -3.49 14.34 6.77
N ASP A 147 -3.41 13.96 5.50
CA ASP A 147 -2.74 12.73 5.07
C ASP A 147 -1.24 12.75 5.40
N MET A 148 -0.58 13.90 5.20
CA MET A 148 0.82 14.05 5.58
C MET A 148 1.01 14.02 7.09
N ASN A 149 0.04 14.57 7.86
CA ASN A 149 0.10 14.52 9.31
C ASN A 149 0.06 13.08 9.82
N ARG A 150 -0.86 12.27 9.32
CA ARG A 150 -0.94 10.84 9.66
C ARG A 150 0.33 10.09 9.29
N ARG A 151 0.92 10.40 8.14
CA ARG A 151 2.21 9.81 7.74
C ARG A 151 3.35 10.18 8.67
N LEU A 152 3.36 11.39 9.24
CA LEU A 152 4.42 11.85 10.15
C LEU A 152 4.47 11.08 11.48
N ASP A 153 3.44 10.34 11.83
CA ASP A 153 3.42 9.46 13.01
C ASP A 153 4.29 8.20 12.82
N GLY A 154 4.73 7.95 11.56
CA GLY A 154 5.64 6.85 11.21
C GLY A 154 4.94 5.52 10.95
N ASP A 155 5.76 4.51 10.68
CA ASP A 155 5.29 3.14 10.45
C ASP A 155 5.05 2.44 11.79
N THR A 156 3.94 1.72 11.91
CA THR A 156 3.63 0.92 13.11
C THR A 156 4.15 -0.50 12.92
N SER A 157 4.81 -1.05 13.95
CA SER A 157 5.27 -2.43 13.93
C SER A 157 4.09 -3.39 14.07
N LEU A 158 3.99 -4.37 13.18
CA LEU A 158 2.99 -5.45 13.28
C LEU A 158 3.25 -6.39 14.45
N ASN A 159 4.49 -6.44 14.94
CA ASN A 159 4.88 -7.21 16.12
C ASN A 159 4.67 -6.45 17.44
N ALA A 160 4.08 -5.25 17.37
CA ALA A 160 3.75 -4.54 18.59
C ALA A 160 2.59 -5.24 19.30
N PRO A 161 2.66 -5.45 20.64
CA PRO A 161 1.59 -6.05 21.41
C PRO A 161 0.34 -5.14 21.38
N LEU A 162 -0.83 -5.77 21.31
CA LEU A 162 -2.11 -5.06 21.26
C LEU A 162 -2.45 -4.38 22.59
N SER A 163 -1.98 -4.97 23.71
CA SER A 163 -2.26 -4.50 25.06
C SER A 163 -0.97 -4.39 25.88
N GLU A 164 -0.86 -3.31 26.65
CA GLU A 164 0.23 -3.10 27.61
C GLU A 164 0.20 -4.11 28.78
N LYS A 165 -0.88 -4.86 28.94
CA LYS A 165 -1.10 -5.78 30.08
C LYS A 165 -0.57 -7.19 29.87
N GLY A 166 0.35 -7.41 28.92
CA GLY A 166 1.05 -8.68 28.79
C GLY A 166 0.30 -9.75 28.00
N ASP A 167 -0.69 -9.39 27.23
CA ASP A 167 -1.33 -10.28 26.27
C ASP A 167 -0.34 -10.56 25.12
N PRO A 168 -0.04 -11.83 24.80
CA PRO A 168 0.94 -12.17 23.75
C PRO A 168 0.44 -11.86 22.33
N ASP A 169 -0.77 -11.33 22.19
CA ASP A 169 -1.35 -11.03 20.87
C ASP A 169 -0.72 -9.79 20.24
N GLU A 170 -0.15 -9.99 19.06
CA GLU A 170 0.45 -8.98 18.21
C GLU A 170 -0.56 -8.49 17.16
N TRP A 171 -0.38 -7.26 16.66
CA TRP A 171 -1.19 -6.72 15.55
C TRP A 171 -1.22 -7.64 14.33
N GLN A 172 -0.15 -8.38 14.09
CA GLN A 172 -0.05 -9.33 12.98
C GLN A 172 -1.13 -10.41 13.04
N ASN A 173 -1.52 -10.86 14.23
CA ASN A 173 -2.50 -11.94 14.42
C ASN A 173 -3.93 -11.52 14.03
N TYR A 174 -4.20 -10.21 13.97
CA TYR A 174 -5.50 -9.65 13.59
C TYR A 174 -5.64 -9.34 12.10
N LEU A 175 -4.54 -9.47 11.34
CA LEU A 175 -4.60 -9.28 9.90
C LEU A 175 -5.24 -10.51 9.24
N VAL A 176 -6.41 -10.31 8.66
CA VAL A 176 -7.13 -11.35 7.93
C VAL A 176 -6.63 -11.37 6.50
N ASP A 177 -6.18 -12.55 6.03
CA ASP A 177 -5.92 -12.77 4.62
C ASP A 177 -7.24 -12.72 3.84
N GLN A 178 -7.32 -11.84 2.85
CA GLN A 178 -8.48 -11.70 1.97
C GLN A 178 -8.44 -12.64 0.77
N SER A 179 -7.39 -13.44 0.64
CA SER A 179 -7.28 -14.44 -0.41
C SER A 179 -8.41 -15.47 -0.25
N PRO A 180 -9.00 -15.92 -1.37
CA PRO A 180 -10.03 -16.95 -1.30
C PRO A 180 -9.47 -18.21 -0.64
N SER A 181 -10.27 -18.84 0.23
CA SER A 181 -9.87 -20.09 0.88
C SER A 181 -9.57 -21.19 -0.16
N PRO A 182 -8.69 -22.17 0.16
CA PRO A 182 -8.44 -23.30 -0.73
C PRO A 182 -9.71 -24.02 -1.17
N GLU A 183 -10.70 -24.11 -0.29
CA GLU A 183 -12.02 -24.67 -0.60
C GLU A 183 -12.74 -23.83 -1.64
N ALA A 184 -12.78 -22.50 -1.49
CA ALA A 184 -13.43 -21.61 -2.46
C ALA A 184 -12.76 -21.69 -3.84
N ILE A 185 -11.41 -21.82 -3.88
CA ILE A 185 -10.67 -21.98 -5.14
C ILE A 185 -11.05 -23.28 -5.84
N VAL A 186 -11.12 -24.39 -5.11
CA VAL A 186 -11.49 -25.70 -5.66
C VAL A 186 -12.93 -25.68 -6.16
N VAL A 187 -13.86 -25.11 -5.39
CA VAL A 187 -15.28 -24.99 -5.81
C VAL A 187 -15.38 -24.15 -7.10
N GLU A 188 -14.68 -23.03 -7.17
CA GLU A 188 -14.69 -22.18 -8.37
C GLU A 188 -14.10 -22.90 -9.58
N GLN A 189 -13.02 -23.67 -9.40
CA GLN A 189 -12.42 -24.46 -10.48
C GLN A 189 -13.35 -25.56 -10.96
N ASP A 190 -13.97 -26.29 -10.03
CA ASP A 190 -14.91 -27.35 -10.39
C ASP A 190 -16.13 -26.80 -11.12
N GLU A 191 -16.66 -25.65 -10.68
CA GLU A 191 -17.74 -24.96 -11.40
C GLU A 191 -17.31 -24.54 -12.80
N LYS A 192 -16.11 -23.98 -12.97
CA LYS A 192 -15.56 -23.58 -14.29
C LYS A 192 -15.43 -24.80 -15.20
N ASP A 193 -14.92 -25.91 -14.69
CA ASP A 193 -14.75 -27.13 -15.46
C ASP A 193 -16.10 -27.77 -15.82
N CYS A 194 -17.04 -27.74 -14.89
CA CYS A 194 -18.42 -28.20 -15.18
C CYS A 194 -19.06 -27.37 -16.30
N ARG A 195 -18.95 -26.04 -16.23
CA ARG A 195 -19.45 -25.13 -17.28
C ARG A 195 -18.76 -25.35 -18.62
N ARG A 196 -17.41 -25.56 -18.63
CA ARG A 196 -16.64 -25.87 -19.84
C ARG A 196 -17.09 -27.18 -20.48
N LYS A 197 -17.23 -28.25 -19.68
CA LYS A 197 -17.70 -29.54 -20.15
C LYS A 197 -19.12 -29.45 -20.68
N ALA A 198 -20.01 -28.71 -20.01
CA ALA A 198 -21.37 -28.49 -20.46
C ALA A 198 -21.44 -27.72 -21.79
N LEU A 199 -20.59 -26.67 -21.94
CA LEU A 199 -20.49 -25.89 -23.17
C LEU A 199 -19.92 -26.76 -24.33
N ALA A 200 -18.83 -27.45 -24.10
CA ALA A 200 -18.21 -28.32 -25.12
C ALA A 200 -19.22 -29.31 -25.69
N ARG A 201 -19.97 -29.98 -24.81
CA ARG A 201 -21.01 -30.92 -25.22
C ARG A 201 -22.27 -30.23 -25.85
N ALA A 202 -22.53 -28.97 -25.52
CA ALA A 202 -23.63 -28.20 -26.14
C ALA A 202 -23.29 -27.79 -27.57
N LEU A 203 -22.01 -27.60 -27.89
CA LEU A 203 -21.53 -27.32 -29.25
C LEU A 203 -21.77 -28.49 -30.21
N ASP A 204 -21.84 -29.73 -29.72
CA ASP A 204 -22.10 -30.91 -30.54
C ASP A 204 -23.55 -30.94 -31.11
N VAL A 205 -24.43 -30.08 -30.60
CA VAL A 205 -25.82 -29.93 -31.09
C VAL A 205 -25.90 -29.02 -32.31
N LEU A 206 -24.85 -28.27 -32.60
CA LEU A 206 -24.80 -27.34 -33.72
C LEU A 206 -24.34 -28.05 -35.02
N ASP A 207 -24.88 -27.61 -36.14
CA ASP A 207 -24.36 -27.97 -37.46
C ASP A 207 -22.95 -27.34 -37.67
N ASP A 208 -22.13 -27.91 -38.53
CA ASP A 208 -20.77 -27.43 -38.79
C ASP A 208 -20.69 -25.94 -39.12
N ARG A 209 -21.65 -25.41 -39.86
CA ARG A 209 -21.77 -23.97 -40.16
C ARG A 209 -22.13 -23.14 -38.94
N GLU A 210 -23.12 -23.58 -38.18
CA GLU A 210 -23.57 -22.92 -36.97
C GLU A 210 -22.42 -22.90 -35.93
N ARG A 211 -21.71 -24.02 -35.80
CA ARG A 211 -20.57 -24.18 -34.90
C ARG A 211 -19.43 -23.21 -35.25
N ARG A 212 -19.04 -23.19 -36.53
CA ARG A 212 -17.98 -22.29 -36.99
C ARG A 212 -18.32 -20.81 -36.75
N ILE A 213 -19.55 -20.40 -37.05
CA ILE A 213 -20.02 -19.02 -36.79
C ILE A 213 -20.04 -18.71 -35.30
N PHE A 214 -20.51 -19.65 -34.48
CA PHE A 214 -20.56 -19.49 -33.03
C PHE A 214 -19.18 -19.40 -32.41
N GLU A 215 -18.25 -20.27 -32.76
CA GLU A 215 -16.87 -20.27 -32.27
C GLU A 215 -16.14 -18.98 -32.68
N ALA A 216 -16.25 -18.54 -33.92
CA ALA A 216 -15.61 -17.33 -34.42
C ALA A 216 -16.13 -16.05 -33.77
N ARG A 217 -17.39 -16.05 -33.31
CA ARG A 217 -18.04 -14.86 -32.70
C ARG A 217 -17.98 -14.81 -31.20
N HIS A 218 -17.99 -15.96 -30.52
CA HIS A 218 -18.19 -16.02 -29.07
C HIS A 218 -17.04 -16.70 -28.31
N LEU A 219 -16.23 -17.51 -28.97
CA LEU A 219 -15.15 -18.26 -28.32
C LEU A 219 -13.75 -17.83 -28.75
N ALA A 220 -13.61 -17.11 -29.86
CA ALA A 220 -12.35 -16.59 -30.32
C ALA A 220 -11.91 -15.39 -29.45
N GLU A 221 -10.60 -15.26 -29.18
CA GLU A 221 -10.02 -14.11 -28.47
C GLU A 221 -10.30 -12.80 -29.21
N GLU A 222 -10.21 -12.83 -30.56
CA GLU A 222 -10.64 -11.73 -31.42
C GLU A 222 -11.89 -12.14 -32.19
N PRO A 223 -13.09 -11.64 -31.85
CA PRO A 223 -14.32 -12.01 -32.51
C PRO A 223 -14.38 -11.46 -33.93
N LEU A 224 -14.56 -12.35 -34.93
CA LEU A 224 -14.69 -11.98 -36.33
C LEU A 224 -15.94 -11.13 -36.57
N THR A 225 -15.85 -10.17 -37.49
CA THR A 225 -17.00 -9.33 -37.88
C THR A 225 -18.02 -10.12 -38.70
N LEU A 226 -19.27 -9.64 -38.68
CA LEU A 226 -20.31 -10.28 -39.49
C LEU A 226 -20.02 -10.20 -41.00
N GLU A 227 -19.32 -9.16 -41.41
CA GLU A 227 -18.86 -8.94 -42.80
C GLU A 227 -17.83 -9.98 -43.21
N ALA A 228 -16.85 -10.26 -42.37
CA ALA A 228 -15.84 -11.29 -42.63
C ALA A 228 -16.46 -12.68 -42.78
N LEU A 229 -17.42 -13.03 -41.88
CA LEU A 229 -18.14 -14.29 -41.96
C LEU A 229 -19.10 -14.34 -43.16
N SER A 230 -19.70 -13.22 -43.58
CA SER A 230 -20.50 -13.11 -44.76
C SER A 230 -19.69 -13.44 -46.04
N GLY A 231 -18.44 -12.92 -46.08
CA GLY A 231 -17.50 -13.24 -47.14
C GLY A 231 -17.04 -14.72 -47.13
N GLU A 232 -16.76 -15.29 -45.93
CA GLU A 232 -16.29 -16.70 -45.79
C GLU A 232 -17.37 -17.70 -46.27
N PHE A 233 -18.65 -17.41 -45.94
CA PHE A 233 -19.76 -18.35 -46.28
C PHE A 233 -20.54 -17.98 -47.52
N ASN A 234 -20.23 -16.87 -48.20
CA ASN A 234 -20.99 -16.37 -49.36
C ASN A 234 -22.49 -16.21 -49.10
N VAL A 235 -22.87 -15.66 -47.99
CA VAL A 235 -24.27 -15.44 -47.55
C VAL A 235 -24.45 -14.00 -47.09
N SER A 236 -25.71 -13.49 -47.17
CA SER A 236 -26.02 -12.15 -46.74
C SER A 236 -25.77 -11.95 -45.22
N LEU A 237 -25.38 -10.76 -44.82
CA LEU A 237 -25.16 -10.36 -43.39
C LEU A 237 -26.34 -10.72 -42.51
N GLU A 238 -27.57 -10.47 -42.99
CA GLU A 238 -28.81 -10.76 -42.25
C GLU A 238 -28.99 -12.26 -42.00
N ARG A 239 -28.57 -13.11 -42.95
CA ARG A 239 -28.61 -14.55 -42.81
C ARG A 239 -27.60 -15.06 -41.79
N ILE A 240 -26.36 -14.51 -41.75
CA ILE A 240 -25.35 -14.81 -40.73
C ILE A 240 -25.89 -14.43 -39.34
N ARG A 241 -26.51 -13.25 -39.21
CA ARG A 241 -27.09 -12.77 -37.94
C ARG A 241 -28.21 -13.72 -37.46
N ARG A 242 -29.08 -14.19 -38.34
CA ARG A 242 -30.11 -15.17 -37.99
C ARG A 242 -29.53 -16.50 -37.54
N ILE A 243 -28.52 -17.00 -38.28
CA ILE A 243 -27.81 -18.25 -37.90
C ILE A 243 -27.16 -18.09 -36.52
N GLN A 244 -26.45 -17.00 -36.28
CA GLN A 244 -25.81 -16.70 -34.98
C GLN A 244 -26.85 -16.71 -33.84
N THR A 245 -27.99 -16.04 -34.04
CA THR A 245 -29.05 -15.96 -33.01
C THR A 245 -29.68 -17.36 -32.78
N CYS A 246 -29.86 -18.14 -33.82
CA CYS A 246 -30.39 -19.50 -33.71
C CYS A 246 -29.40 -20.43 -33.00
N ALA A 247 -28.13 -20.38 -33.38
CA ALA A 247 -27.06 -21.15 -32.77
C ALA A 247 -26.92 -20.80 -31.26
N PHE A 248 -26.94 -19.52 -30.92
CA PHE A 248 -26.90 -19.09 -29.53
C PHE A 248 -28.04 -19.66 -28.69
N LYS A 249 -29.27 -19.60 -29.19
CA LYS A 249 -30.43 -20.16 -28.50
C LYS A 249 -30.34 -21.68 -28.35
N LYS A 250 -29.83 -22.40 -29.36
CA LYS A 250 -29.64 -23.86 -29.29
C LYS A 250 -28.61 -24.21 -28.20
N VAL A 251 -27.46 -23.53 -28.19
CA VAL A 251 -26.41 -23.72 -27.19
C VAL A 251 -26.92 -23.37 -25.80
N GLU A 252 -27.57 -22.24 -25.63
CA GLU A 252 -28.13 -21.82 -24.34
C GLU A 252 -29.11 -22.87 -23.75
N LYS A 253 -30.03 -23.36 -24.59
CA LYS A 253 -30.98 -24.40 -24.20
C LYS A 253 -30.31 -25.72 -23.84
N ALA A 254 -29.31 -26.13 -24.64
CA ALA A 254 -28.56 -27.37 -24.41
C ALA A 254 -27.68 -27.27 -23.15
N THR A 255 -27.01 -26.13 -22.92
CA THR A 255 -26.19 -25.88 -21.74
C THR A 255 -27.04 -25.85 -20.46
N LYS A 256 -28.17 -25.10 -20.45
CA LYS A 256 -29.08 -25.06 -19.31
C LYS A 256 -29.61 -26.44 -18.94
N LYS A 257 -30.01 -27.25 -19.94
CA LYS A 257 -30.48 -28.62 -19.69
C LYS A 257 -29.39 -29.48 -19.03
N ARG A 258 -28.13 -29.41 -19.52
CA ARG A 258 -27.02 -30.21 -18.99
C ARG A 258 -26.56 -29.76 -17.61
N ILE A 259 -26.58 -28.46 -17.35
CA ILE A 259 -26.27 -27.94 -16.00
C ILE A 259 -27.35 -28.42 -15.01
N ALA A 260 -28.62 -28.36 -15.39
CA ALA A 260 -29.71 -28.88 -14.55
C ALA A 260 -29.55 -30.38 -14.27
N GLU A 261 -29.17 -31.18 -15.26
CA GLU A 261 -28.93 -32.64 -15.12
C GLU A 261 -27.70 -32.89 -14.20
N ALA A 262 -26.63 -32.09 -14.31
CA ALA A 262 -25.45 -32.19 -13.46
C ALA A 262 -25.77 -31.86 -12.00
N ILE A 263 -26.55 -30.82 -11.74
CA ILE A 263 -26.95 -30.42 -10.38
C ILE A 263 -27.81 -31.52 -9.72
N VAL A 264 -28.70 -32.18 -10.47
CA VAL A 264 -29.51 -33.28 -9.96
C VAL A 264 -28.63 -34.49 -9.57
N HIS A 265 -27.50 -34.72 -10.24
CA HIS A 265 -26.61 -35.82 -9.93
C HIS A 265 -25.68 -35.51 -8.72
N VAL A 266 -25.47 -34.24 -8.36
CA VAL A 266 -24.63 -33.80 -7.22
C VAL A 266 -25.43 -33.74 -5.91
N GLN A 267 -26.77 -33.81 -5.93
CA GLN A 267 -27.49 -33.96 -4.66
C GLN A 267 -27.16 -35.32 -4.04
N PRO A 268 -26.47 -35.37 -2.89
CA PRO A 268 -26.22 -36.64 -2.21
C PRO A 268 -27.58 -37.28 -1.89
N ARG A 269 -27.69 -38.57 -2.11
CA ARG A 269 -28.74 -39.43 -1.59
C ARG A 269 -28.84 -39.33 -0.07
N SER A 270 -29.34 -38.24 0.44
CA SER A 270 -29.65 -38.07 1.87
C SER A 270 -31.09 -38.59 2.16
N LYS A 271 -31.39 -39.77 1.67
CA LYS A 271 -32.55 -40.53 2.12
C LYS A 271 -32.20 -42.01 2.12
N GLU A 272 -31.55 -42.41 3.18
CA GLU A 272 -31.62 -43.74 3.78
C GLU A 272 -30.61 -43.84 4.93
N LEU A 273 -30.87 -43.10 6.01
CA LEU A 273 -30.41 -43.48 7.33
C LEU A 273 -31.66 -43.72 8.18
N SER A 274 -32.10 -44.96 8.13
CA SER A 274 -33.07 -45.51 9.05
C SER A 274 -32.70 -45.20 10.51
N PRO A 275 -33.70 -44.89 11.34
CA PRO A 275 -33.45 -44.69 12.76
C PRO A 275 -33.17 -46.02 13.42
N ASN A 276 -31.92 -46.37 13.67
CA ASN A 276 -31.59 -47.52 14.45
C ASN A 276 -31.48 -47.13 15.92
N LYS A 277 -32.50 -47.67 16.65
CA LYS A 277 -32.58 -48.05 18.07
C LYS A 277 -31.53 -47.46 19.05
N ARG A 278 -32.12 -46.66 19.92
CA ARG A 278 -31.82 -46.55 21.38
C ARG A 278 -30.71 -47.44 21.90
N ARG A 279 -29.67 -46.83 22.45
CA ARG A 279 -29.03 -47.29 23.68
C ARG A 279 -28.80 -46.07 24.59
N SER A 280 -29.43 -46.20 25.75
CA SER A 280 -29.33 -45.39 26.94
C SER A 280 -27.90 -45.35 27.48
N GLY A 281 -27.46 -44.18 27.92
CA GLY A 281 -26.31 -44.12 28.81
C GLY A 281 -25.79 -42.69 28.93
N ALA A 282 -25.98 -42.18 30.13
CA ALA A 282 -25.28 -41.08 30.77
C ALA A 282 -25.53 -39.64 30.25
N ARG A 283 -26.44 -39.00 30.95
CA ARG A 283 -26.51 -37.58 31.23
C ARG A 283 -25.24 -37.15 31.95
N GLU A 284 -24.55 -36.17 31.42
CA GLU A 284 -23.87 -35.20 32.25
C GLU A 284 -24.15 -33.81 31.72
N ALA A 285 -24.79 -33.09 32.57
CA ALA A 285 -25.25 -31.73 32.43
C ALA A 285 -24.07 -30.75 32.39
N PHE A 286 -24.00 -29.88 31.41
CA PHE A 286 -23.28 -28.65 31.57
C PHE A 286 -24.32 -27.51 31.45
N ASP A 287 -24.83 -27.16 32.62
CA ASP A 287 -25.74 -26.03 32.84
C ASP A 287 -24.90 -24.79 33.09
N VAL A 288 -24.76 -23.91 32.12
CA VAL A 288 -24.17 -22.59 32.32
C VAL A 288 -25.31 -21.62 32.62
N ARG A 289 -25.51 -21.38 33.88
CA ARG A 289 -26.40 -20.39 34.47
C ARG A 289 -26.06 -19.00 33.95
N ARG A 290 -27.03 -18.38 33.30
CA ARG A 290 -27.16 -16.94 33.23
C ARG A 290 -27.51 -16.40 34.63
N GLU A 291 -26.63 -15.69 35.26
CA GLU A 291 -26.97 -14.82 36.37
C GLU A 291 -27.03 -13.34 35.88
N THR A 292 -28.23 -12.92 35.64
CA THR A 292 -28.62 -11.52 35.69
C THR A 292 -28.67 -11.11 37.14
N LYS A 293 -27.81 -10.22 37.58
CA LYS A 293 -27.99 -9.45 38.82
C LYS A 293 -28.22 -7.98 38.48
N GLN A 294 -29.50 -7.60 38.51
CA GLN A 294 -29.93 -6.27 38.87
C GLN A 294 -29.59 -6.03 40.36
N VAL A 295 -28.87 -4.96 40.64
CA VAL A 295 -28.99 -4.29 41.94
C VAL A 295 -28.99 -2.81 41.65
N GLY A 296 -30.17 -2.22 41.90
CA GLY A 296 -30.34 -0.82 42.05
C GLY A 296 -29.86 -0.40 43.48
N GLY A 297 -29.52 0.83 43.65
CA GLY A 297 -29.21 1.43 44.95
C GLY A 297 -28.48 2.75 44.76
N GLY A 298 -29.24 3.83 44.69
CA GLY A 298 -28.68 5.17 44.77
C GLY A 298 -28.15 5.45 46.16
N VAL A 299 -27.12 6.28 46.24
CA VAL A 299 -26.87 7.18 47.40
C VAL A 299 -26.20 8.45 46.92
N ALA A 300 -26.74 9.53 47.44
CA ALA A 300 -26.51 10.94 47.25
C ALA A 300 -25.07 11.43 47.53
N LEU A 301 -24.80 12.58 46.93
CA LEU A 301 -23.73 13.52 47.24
C LEU A 301 -23.69 13.93 48.73
N PRO A 302 -22.52 14.43 49.21
CA PRO A 302 -22.55 15.87 49.49
C PRO A 302 -21.32 16.66 48.98
N LEU A 303 -21.59 17.90 48.60
CA LEU A 303 -20.72 19.06 48.52
C LEU A 303 -20.08 19.39 49.90
N ARG A 304 -18.82 19.84 49.86
CA ARG A 304 -18.11 20.80 50.72
C ARG A 304 -16.60 20.72 50.37
N ASP A 305 -15.86 21.69 50.31
CA ASP A 305 -15.63 23.14 50.38
C ASP A 305 -14.43 23.43 49.48
#